data_679e77fa3453c9570184494f7242adaa
#
_entry.id   679e77fa3453c9570184494f7242adaa
#
_cell.length_a   1.000
_cell.length_b   1.000
_cell.length_c   1.000
_cell.angle_alpha   90.00
_cell.angle_beta   90.00
_cell.angle_gamma   90.00
#
_symmetry.space_group_name_H-M   'P 1'
#
loop_
_entity.id
_entity.type
_entity.pdbx_description
1 polymer ?
#
loop_
_entity_poly.entity_id
_entity_poly.type
_entity_poly.pdbx_seq_one_letter_code
_entity_poly.pdbx_strand_id
1 'polypeptide(L)'
;SIIDIGAESTRPGSDPLTYKEEVKRLEPILKKLPKNKFVISVDTNKIETQEYALNMGAHIINDVFGGSEDLFFLTKKFKTGLILMHTPAPPKTMQKKIHSYNNVVQDIKKIFLQKIKQLEKIKIPSSKIWFDPGIGFGKNFKQNIEIMQKINQFKV
;
A
#
# COMPACT_ATOMS: atom_id res chain seq x y z
N SER A 1 10.97 -5.09 14.59
CA SER A 1 10.96 -3.92 13.68
C SER A 1 10.52 -4.35 12.30
N ILE A 2 9.86 -3.45 11.55
CA ILE A 2 9.50 -3.62 10.14
C ILE A 2 10.52 -2.87 9.30
N ILE A 3 10.97 -3.49 8.22
CA ILE A 3 11.78 -2.85 7.16
C ILE A 3 10.91 -2.81 5.91
N ASP A 4 10.57 -1.61 5.44
CA ASP A 4 9.82 -1.40 4.21
C ASP A 4 10.80 -1.05 3.08
N ILE A 5 10.73 -1.79 1.97
CA ILE A 5 11.63 -1.64 0.82
C ILE A 5 10.85 -1.48 -0.47
N GLY A 6 11.23 -0.47 -1.26
CA GLY A 6 10.66 -0.22 -2.59
C GLY A 6 11.76 -0.04 -3.63
N ALA A 7 11.50 -0.43 -4.85
CA ALA A 7 12.42 -0.29 -5.98
C ALA A 7 12.04 0.82 -6.94
N GLU A 8 10.77 1.25 -6.92
CA GLU A 8 10.22 2.32 -7.74
C GLU A 8 9.83 3.51 -6.87
N SER A 9 10.05 4.72 -7.39
CA SER A 9 9.53 5.91 -6.73
C SER A 9 8.06 6.10 -7.05
N THR A 10 7.24 6.20 -6.03
CA THR A 10 5.80 6.51 -6.14
C THR A 10 5.51 8.01 -6.05
N ARG A 11 6.56 8.85 -6.02
CA ARG A 11 6.41 10.32 -5.98
C ARG A 11 5.80 10.86 -7.27
N PRO A 12 5.06 11.99 -7.20
CA PRO A 12 4.53 12.65 -8.38
C PRO A 12 5.61 12.91 -9.44
N GLY A 13 5.33 12.54 -10.69
CA GLY A 13 6.24 12.78 -11.81
C GLY A 13 7.35 11.74 -12.02
N SER A 14 7.44 10.71 -11.16
CA SER A 14 8.38 9.62 -11.39
C SER A 14 7.95 8.76 -12.60
N ASP A 15 8.94 8.27 -13.35
CA ASP A 15 8.70 7.30 -14.41
C ASP A 15 8.55 5.89 -13.82
N PRO A 16 7.53 5.15 -14.26
CA PRO A 16 7.31 3.79 -13.79
C PRO A 16 8.40 2.86 -14.35
N LEU A 17 8.85 1.95 -13.50
CA LEU A 17 9.72 0.85 -13.90
C LEU A 17 8.89 -0.31 -14.47
N THR A 18 9.54 -1.17 -15.25
CA THR A 18 8.99 -2.50 -15.53
C THR A 18 9.12 -3.39 -14.30
N TYR A 19 8.29 -4.43 -14.19
CA TYR A 19 8.42 -5.39 -13.07
C TYR A 19 9.80 -6.08 -13.04
N LYS A 20 10.41 -6.32 -14.22
CA LYS A 20 11.76 -6.91 -14.32
C LYS A 20 12.83 -6.02 -13.69
N GLU A 21 12.72 -4.72 -13.90
CA GLU A 21 13.63 -3.73 -13.29
C GLU A 21 13.43 -3.63 -11.78
N GLU A 22 12.17 -3.65 -11.31
CA GLU A 22 11.89 -3.70 -9.87
C GLU A 22 12.49 -4.95 -9.23
N VAL A 23 12.21 -6.14 -9.80
CA VAL A 23 12.73 -7.41 -9.31
C VAL A 23 14.26 -7.39 -9.28
N LYS A 24 14.91 -6.91 -10.35
CA LYS A 24 16.38 -6.81 -10.41
C LYS A 24 16.95 -5.95 -9.26
N ARG A 25 16.24 -4.90 -8.85
CA ARG A 25 16.67 -4.03 -7.74
C ARG A 25 16.37 -4.65 -6.37
N LEU A 26 15.23 -5.32 -6.21
CA LEU A 26 14.79 -5.92 -4.95
C LEU A 26 15.53 -7.22 -4.62
N GLU A 27 15.83 -8.03 -5.61
CA GLU A 27 16.39 -9.37 -5.44
C GLU A 27 17.64 -9.42 -4.55
N PRO A 28 18.70 -8.62 -4.78
CA PRO A 28 19.91 -8.67 -3.97
C PRO A 28 19.65 -8.28 -2.51
N ILE A 29 18.66 -7.42 -2.26
CA ILE A 29 18.28 -6.98 -0.91
C ILE A 29 17.48 -8.10 -0.23
N LEU A 30 16.44 -8.63 -0.89
CA LEU A 30 15.58 -9.69 -0.36
C LEU A 30 16.35 -10.98 -0.05
N LYS A 31 17.40 -11.30 -0.84
CA LYS A 31 18.29 -12.44 -0.58
C LYS A 31 19.13 -12.27 0.69
N LYS A 32 19.53 -11.04 1.02
CA LYS A 32 20.44 -10.75 2.14
C LYS A 32 19.71 -10.43 3.45
N LEU A 33 18.46 -9.97 3.40
CA LEU A 33 17.72 -9.59 4.60
C LEU A 33 17.42 -10.80 5.50
N PRO A 34 17.77 -10.74 6.80
CA PRO A 34 17.48 -11.82 7.75
C PRO A 34 15.99 -11.79 8.15
N LYS A 35 15.18 -12.59 7.48
CA LYS A 35 13.73 -12.66 7.62
C LYS A 35 13.24 -13.17 8.99
N ASN A 36 14.14 -13.79 9.76
CA ASN A 36 13.87 -14.22 11.14
C ASN A 36 14.10 -13.11 12.17
N LYS A 37 14.75 -11.99 11.78
CA LYS A 37 15.03 -10.85 12.66
C LYS A 37 14.11 -9.66 12.42
N PHE A 38 13.61 -9.52 11.19
CA PHE A 38 12.79 -8.38 10.77
C PHE A 38 11.54 -8.83 10.04
N VAL A 39 10.47 -8.07 10.20
CA VAL A 39 9.31 -8.14 9.31
C VAL A 39 9.68 -7.35 8.05
N ILE A 40 9.61 -7.99 6.90
CA ILE A 40 9.94 -7.38 5.62
C ILE A 40 8.64 -6.97 4.93
N SER A 41 8.49 -5.69 4.66
CA SER A 41 7.45 -5.10 3.83
C SER A 41 8.04 -4.72 2.48
N VAL A 42 7.29 -4.93 1.40
CA VAL A 42 7.69 -4.55 0.04
C VAL A 42 6.67 -3.60 -0.55
N ASP A 43 7.14 -2.37 -0.87
CA ASP A 43 6.35 -1.32 -1.51
C ASP A 43 6.37 -1.52 -3.02
N THR A 44 5.27 -2.01 -3.56
CA THR A 44 5.04 -2.19 -5.00
C THR A 44 3.57 -2.39 -5.32
N ASN A 45 3.15 -1.90 -6.48
CA ASN A 45 1.79 -2.07 -7.01
C ASN A 45 1.69 -3.06 -8.17
N LYS A 46 2.82 -3.65 -8.60
CA LYS A 46 2.87 -4.61 -9.72
C LYS A 46 2.70 -6.02 -9.20
N ILE A 47 1.69 -6.72 -9.69
CA ILE A 47 1.33 -8.06 -9.23
C ILE A 47 2.48 -9.06 -9.37
N GLU A 48 3.26 -8.97 -10.45
CA GLU A 48 4.41 -9.83 -10.67
C GLU A 48 5.51 -9.59 -9.64
N THR A 49 5.75 -8.32 -9.27
CA THR A 49 6.72 -7.96 -8.23
C THR A 49 6.21 -8.37 -6.85
N GLN A 50 4.91 -8.20 -6.59
CA GLN A 50 4.27 -8.65 -5.34
C GLN A 50 4.41 -10.16 -5.16
N GLU A 51 4.08 -10.95 -6.18
CA GLU A 51 4.23 -12.41 -6.12
C GLU A 51 5.69 -12.83 -5.97
N TYR A 52 6.61 -12.18 -6.68
CA TYR A 52 8.04 -12.41 -6.52
C TYR A 52 8.51 -12.14 -5.09
N ALA A 53 8.15 -10.98 -4.53
CA ALA A 53 8.52 -10.60 -3.17
C ALA A 53 8.01 -11.61 -2.12
N LEU A 54 6.77 -12.07 -2.27
CA LEU A 54 6.18 -13.07 -1.40
C LEU A 54 6.89 -14.44 -1.52
N ASN A 55 7.23 -14.87 -2.72
CA ASN A 55 8.04 -16.08 -2.94
C ASN A 55 9.43 -15.96 -2.32
N MET A 56 9.99 -14.73 -2.28
CA MET A 56 11.24 -14.43 -1.61
C MET A 56 11.12 -14.26 -0.09
N GLY A 57 9.92 -14.46 0.48
CA GLY A 57 9.66 -14.45 1.92
C GLY A 57 9.40 -13.06 2.50
N ALA A 58 8.87 -12.13 1.72
CA ALA A 58 8.29 -10.91 2.26
C ALA A 58 7.08 -11.24 3.14
N HIS A 59 6.91 -10.49 4.22
CA HIS A 59 5.86 -10.70 5.21
C HIS A 59 4.64 -9.82 4.96
N ILE A 60 4.84 -8.67 4.31
CA ILE A 60 3.83 -7.64 4.04
C ILE A 60 4.02 -7.13 2.62
N ILE A 61 2.93 -6.89 1.92
CA ILE A 61 2.91 -6.05 0.72
C ILE A 61 2.32 -4.70 1.07
N ASN A 62 3.04 -3.63 0.73
CA ASN A 62 2.60 -2.25 0.85
C ASN A 62 2.18 -1.75 -0.53
N ASP A 63 0.88 -1.51 -0.73
CA ASP A 63 0.32 -1.10 -2.02
C ASP A 63 -0.27 0.31 -1.93
N VAL A 64 0.40 1.25 -2.59
CA VAL A 64 0.00 2.66 -2.64
C VAL A 64 -1.27 2.93 -3.45
N PHE A 65 -1.79 1.95 -4.20
CA PHE A 65 -3.05 2.04 -4.95
C PHE A 65 -4.23 1.38 -4.25
N GLY A 66 -4.04 0.91 -3.01
CA GLY A 66 -5.13 0.37 -2.19
C GLY A 66 -5.58 -1.04 -2.57
N GLY A 67 -4.72 -1.78 -3.25
CA GLY A 67 -4.90 -3.21 -3.53
C GLY A 67 -5.79 -3.53 -4.72
N SER A 68 -5.55 -4.71 -5.30
CA SER A 68 -6.31 -5.33 -6.38
C SER A 68 -6.86 -6.69 -5.94
N GLU A 69 -7.79 -7.26 -6.70
CA GLU A 69 -8.30 -8.62 -6.45
C GLU A 69 -7.17 -9.66 -6.52
N ASP A 70 -6.25 -9.51 -7.46
CA ASP A 70 -5.09 -10.40 -7.61
C ASP A 70 -4.18 -10.34 -6.38
N LEU A 71 -3.90 -9.12 -5.86
CA LEU A 71 -3.15 -8.97 -4.61
C LEU A 71 -3.87 -9.62 -3.44
N PHE A 72 -5.19 -9.50 -3.36
CA PHE A 72 -5.96 -10.12 -2.29
C PHE A 72 -5.91 -11.66 -2.38
N PHE A 73 -5.93 -12.21 -3.60
CA PHE A 73 -5.71 -13.64 -3.82
C PHE A 73 -4.31 -14.07 -3.35
N LEU A 74 -3.25 -13.32 -3.72
CA LEU A 74 -1.88 -13.60 -3.25
C LEU A 74 -1.78 -13.51 -1.73
N THR A 75 -2.37 -12.48 -1.12
CA THR A 75 -2.39 -12.29 0.35
C THR A 75 -2.99 -13.51 1.05
N LYS A 76 -4.09 -14.05 0.52
CA LYS A 76 -4.71 -15.25 1.05
C LYS A 76 -3.84 -16.49 0.83
N LYS A 77 -3.28 -16.66 -0.37
CA LYS A 77 -2.39 -17.79 -0.75
C LYS A 77 -1.17 -17.84 0.16
N PHE A 78 -0.51 -16.73 0.37
CA PHE A 78 0.73 -16.64 1.15
C PHE A 78 0.50 -16.35 2.63
N LYS A 79 -0.75 -16.08 3.06
CA LYS A 79 -1.11 -15.70 4.44
C LYS A 79 -0.32 -14.50 4.96
N THR A 80 -0.03 -13.54 4.09
CA THR A 80 0.79 -12.34 4.34
C THR A 80 -0.04 -11.19 4.92
N GLY A 81 0.63 -10.12 5.36
CA GLY A 81 0.02 -8.85 5.72
C GLY A 81 -0.14 -7.91 4.52
N LEU A 82 -1.02 -6.92 4.67
CA LEU A 82 -1.28 -5.88 3.68
C LEU A 82 -1.19 -4.50 4.33
N ILE A 83 -0.50 -3.57 3.66
CA ILE A 83 -0.67 -2.14 3.87
C ILE A 83 -1.35 -1.59 2.61
N LEU A 84 -2.49 -0.96 2.78
CA LEU A 84 -3.30 -0.42 1.69
C LEU A 84 -3.41 1.09 1.86
N MET A 85 -2.79 1.84 0.94
CA MET A 85 -2.84 3.30 1.00
C MET A 85 -4.03 3.84 0.19
N HIS A 86 -4.61 4.93 0.70
CA HIS A 86 -5.59 5.69 -0.05
C HIS A 86 -4.89 6.69 -0.99
N THR A 87 -5.05 6.47 -2.30
CA THR A 87 -4.73 7.45 -3.33
C THR A 87 -5.93 7.67 -4.25
N PRO A 88 -6.31 8.93 -4.58
CA PRO A 88 -7.47 9.20 -5.43
C PRO A 88 -7.20 8.99 -6.92
N ALA A 89 -5.93 8.93 -7.32
CA ALA A 89 -5.52 8.81 -8.73
C ALA A 89 -4.07 8.32 -8.83
N PRO A 90 -3.64 7.82 -10.01
CA PRO A 90 -2.26 7.41 -10.25
C PRO A 90 -1.25 8.57 -10.05
N PRO A 91 0.02 8.29 -9.67
CA PRO A 91 1.04 9.29 -9.39
C PRO A 91 1.22 10.36 -10.47
N LYS A 92 1.16 9.99 -11.74
CA LYS A 92 1.29 10.93 -12.86
C LYS A 92 0.19 12.00 -12.93
N THR A 93 -0.97 11.72 -12.37
CA THR A 93 -2.16 12.58 -12.49
C THR A 93 -2.69 13.11 -11.17
N MET A 94 -2.34 12.50 -10.04
CA MET A 94 -2.92 12.82 -8.73
C MET A 94 -2.73 14.26 -8.28
N GLN A 95 -1.66 14.93 -8.72
CA GLN A 95 -1.40 16.34 -8.39
C GLN A 95 -1.98 17.32 -9.42
N LYS A 96 -2.37 16.84 -10.62
CA LYS A 96 -2.94 17.71 -11.65
C LYS A 96 -4.36 18.15 -11.33
N LYS A 97 -5.11 17.31 -10.62
CA LYS A 97 -6.45 17.61 -10.14
C LYS A 97 -6.61 17.09 -8.73
N ILE A 98 -6.50 17.99 -7.75
CA ILE A 98 -6.73 17.64 -6.35
C ILE A 98 -8.16 17.13 -6.21
N HIS A 99 -8.30 15.97 -5.57
CA HIS A 99 -9.61 15.36 -5.38
C HIS A 99 -10.48 16.23 -4.43
N SER A 100 -11.73 16.42 -4.82
CA SER A 100 -12.70 17.15 -3.99
C SER A 100 -13.32 16.17 -2.98
N TYR A 101 -13.06 16.41 -1.70
CA TYR A 101 -13.70 15.69 -0.59
C TYR A 101 -14.74 16.59 0.06
N ASN A 102 -15.90 16.04 0.44
CA ASN A 102 -16.84 16.73 1.31
C ASN A 102 -16.30 16.78 2.74
N ASN A 103 -15.78 15.64 3.21
CA ASN A 103 -15.04 15.51 4.46
C ASN A 103 -13.94 14.47 4.24
N VAL A 104 -12.70 14.94 4.13
CA VAL A 104 -11.57 14.06 3.74
C VAL A 104 -11.39 12.87 4.67
N VAL A 105 -11.58 13.05 5.97
CA VAL A 105 -11.42 11.98 6.96
C VAL A 105 -12.53 10.94 6.84
N GLN A 106 -13.79 11.39 6.76
CA GLN A 106 -14.94 10.50 6.67
C GLN A 106 -14.99 9.77 5.32
N ASP A 107 -14.64 10.45 4.24
CA ASP A 107 -14.65 9.88 2.89
C ASP A 107 -13.59 8.77 2.78
N ILE A 108 -12.38 9.01 3.27
CA ILE A 108 -11.31 8.00 3.30
C ILE A 108 -11.69 6.84 4.24
N LYS A 109 -12.22 7.14 5.43
CA LYS A 109 -12.65 6.10 6.37
C LYS A 109 -13.72 5.19 5.76
N LYS A 110 -14.67 5.76 5.02
CA LYS A 110 -15.69 4.98 4.30
C LYS A 110 -15.07 4.00 3.30
N ILE A 111 -14.05 4.45 2.56
CA ILE A 111 -13.31 3.59 1.62
C ILE A 111 -12.61 2.44 2.37
N PHE A 112 -11.95 2.71 3.48
CA PHE A 112 -11.31 1.69 4.30
C PHE A 112 -12.31 0.65 4.83
N LEU A 113 -13.44 1.09 5.34
CA LEU A 113 -14.50 0.19 5.81
C LEU A 113 -15.07 -0.70 4.67
N GLN A 114 -15.17 -0.16 3.46
CA GLN A 114 -15.57 -0.95 2.29
C GLN A 114 -14.52 -2.01 1.94
N LYS A 115 -13.23 -1.65 2.01
CA LYS A 115 -12.12 -2.58 1.79
C LYS A 115 -12.09 -3.69 2.84
N ILE A 116 -12.29 -3.37 4.11
CA ILE A 116 -12.39 -4.38 5.17
C ILE A 116 -13.46 -5.39 4.85
N LYS A 117 -14.68 -4.94 4.55
CA LYS A 117 -15.79 -5.84 4.18
C LYS A 117 -15.48 -6.72 2.97
N GLN A 118 -14.75 -6.19 2.00
CA GLN A 118 -14.30 -6.95 0.82
C GLN A 118 -13.31 -8.05 1.22
N LEU A 119 -12.33 -7.72 2.05
CA LEU A 119 -11.29 -8.64 2.51
C LEU A 119 -11.83 -9.72 3.47
N GLU A 120 -12.77 -9.36 4.33
CA GLU A 120 -13.46 -10.31 5.22
C GLU A 120 -14.25 -11.38 4.44
N LYS A 121 -14.93 -10.98 3.35
CA LYS A 121 -15.66 -11.93 2.48
C LYS A 121 -14.76 -13.03 1.93
N ILE A 122 -13.50 -12.73 1.65
CA ILE A 122 -12.51 -13.69 1.18
C ILE A 122 -11.66 -14.29 2.30
N LYS A 123 -12.05 -14.04 3.57
CA LYS A 123 -11.43 -14.60 4.79
C LYS A 123 -9.98 -14.13 5.02
N ILE A 124 -9.65 -12.88 4.68
CA ILE A 124 -8.42 -12.22 5.14
C ILE A 124 -8.73 -11.53 6.47
N PRO A 125 -8.05 -11.89 7.57
CA PRO A 125 -8.34 -11.33 8.88
C PRO A 125 -7.91 -9.85 8.97
N SER A 126 -8.72 -9.01 9.60
CA SER A 126 -8.44 -7.58 9.79
C SER A 126 -7.12 -7.32 10.53
N SER A 127 -6.70 -8.24 11.42
CA SER A 127 -5.41 -8.18 12.12
C SER A 127 -4.17 -8.21 11.21
N LYS A 128 -4.34 -8.50 9.93
CA LYS A 128 -3.27 -8.50 8.91
C LYS A 128 -3.37 -7.33 7.94
N ILE A 129 -4.24 -6.37 8.20
CA ILE A 129 -4.49 -5.24 7.30
C ILE A 129 -4.17 -3.94 8.02
N TRP A 130 -3.37 -3.11 7.39
CA TRP A 130 -3.09 -1.74 7.82
C TRP A 130 -3.53 -0.79 6.73
N PHE A 131 -4.07 0.36 7.12
CA PHE A 131 -4.50 1.40 6.21
C PHE A 131 -3.65 2.65 6.38
N ASP A 132 -3.19 3.18 5.26
CA ASP A 132 -2.50 4.46 5.17
C ASP A 132 -3.43 5.49 4.50
N PRO A 133 -3.77 6.60 5.15
CA PRO A 133 -4.61 7.64 4.55
C PRO A 133 -3.95 8.37 3.37
N GLY A 134 -2.67 8.11 3.08
CA GLY A 134 -1.96 8.65 1.93
C GLY A 134 -1.70 10.15 2.02
N ILE A 135 -1.03 10.59 3.09
CA ILE A 135 -0.59 11.98 3.25
C ILE A 135 0.32 12.37 2.09
N GLY A 136 0.04 13.53 1.45
CA GLY A 136 0.80 13.99 0.29
C GLY A 136 0.36 13.42 -1.06
N PHE A 137 -0.56 12.46 -1.07
CA PHE A 137 -1.04 11.81 -2.31
C PHE A 137 -2.41 12.36 -2.72
N GLY A 138 -2.42 13.28 -3.72
CA GLY A 138 -3.63 13.86 -4.31
C GLY A 138 -4.51 14.66 -3.35
N LYS A 139 -3.93 15.20 -2.28
CA LYS A 139 -4.58 16.01 -1.26
C LYS A 139 -3.91 17.37 -1.12
N ASN A 140 -4.71 18.42 -0.87
CA ASN A 140 -4.16 19.75 -0.61
C ASN A 140 -3.61 19.87 0.83
N PHE A 141 -2.97 21.01 1.12
CA PHE A 141 -2.35 21.25 2.42
C PHE A 141 -3.36 21.13 3.59
N LYS A 142 -4.54 21.75 3.46
CA LYS A 142 -5.58 21.72 4.52
C LYS A 142 -6.06 20.28 4.79
N GLN A 143 -6.30 19.49 3.73
CA GLN A 143 -6.70 18.10 3.83
C GLN A 143 -5.64 17.24 4.51
N ASN A 144 -4.35 17.44 4.19
CA ASN A 144 -3.26 16.71 4.83
C ASN A 144 -3.17 17.05 6.33
N ILE A 145 -3.27 18.32 6.71
CA ILE A 145 -3.28 18.73 8.12
C ILE A 145 -4.48 18.14 8.86
N GLU A 146 -5.68 18.18 8.25
CA GLU A 146 -6.88 17.60 8.87
C GLU A 146 -6.73 16.08 9.12
N ILE A 147 -6.16 15.34 8.17
CA ILE A 147 -5.87 13.92 8.32
C ILE A 147 -4.92 13.68 9.49
N MET A 148 -3.83 14.45 9.59
CA MET A 148 -2.86 14.32 10.68
C MET A 148 -3.48 14.61 12.04
N GLN A 149 -4.26 15.68 12.16
CA GLN A 149 -4.94 16.06 13.41
C GLN A 149 -5.97 15.02 13.86
N LYS A 150 -6.58 14.32 12.90
CA LYS A 150 -7.66 13.35 13.15
C LYS A 150 -7.22 11.89 12.88
N ILE A 151 -5.92 11.62 12.91
CA ILE A 151 -5.37 10.29 12.57
C ILE A 151 -6.00 9.15 13.39
N ASN A 152 -6.35 9.42 14.64
CA ASN A 152 -7.01 8.44 15.51
C ASN A 152 -8.40 8.00 15.02
N GLN A 153 -9.04 8.77 14.14
CA GLN A 153 -10.34 8.40 13.59
C GLN A 153 -10.26 7.32 12.51
N PHE A 154 -9.06 7.02 12.00
CA PHE A 154 -8.82 5.94 11.03
C PHE A 154 -8.64 4.57 11.67
N LYS A 155 -8.66 4.46 12.98
CA LYS A 155 -8.76 3.16 13.66
C LYS A 155 -10.10 2.52 13.28
N VAL A 156 -10.05 1.41 12.56
CA VAL A 156 -11.17 0.67 12.01
C VAL A 156 -11.06 -0.80 12.38
#